data_2e0813b21fe9505a3de4851a51a9d724
#
_entry.id   2e0813b21fe9505a3de4851a51a9d724
#
_cell.length_a   1.000
_cell.length_b   1.000
_cell.length_c   1.000
_cell.angle_alpha   90.00
_cell.angle_beta   90.00
_cell.angle_gamma   90.00
#
_symmetry.space_group_name_H-M   'P 1'
#
loop_
_entity.id
_entity.type
_entity.pdbx_description
1 polymer ?
#
loop_
_entity_poly.entity_id
_entity_poly.type
_entity_poly.pdbx_seq_one_letter_code
_entity_poly.pdbx_strand_id
1 'polypeptide(L)'
;MDKANPTVSVIVPNYNYARYLEARLQSILNQSFQDFELILLDDASTDNSAEVLDKYRNDFHVSHIVVNEKNTGSPFRQWMKGILLAKGEWVWIAEADDLCEPDFLETCVKQVNQYSNVAVCMVASRFIDEDGDMLQGHADYWASKKPNVSACFFPGKAYAAHNMYWNNCIINASGVLFRRSYAVKLYDSVFLNMRYSGDWVFWFQMLLQGNMVEVYRELNYFRQHTSKVSVEGINSGKRIKEDIDTYVLMENTFPDIGIYKRRLAHGQLYRKIKKVKNVEKQAELSQYLYEKLGGKASDLRLFHINKYLRWVCPWIITLKRDRLKK
;
A
#
# COMPACT_ATOMS: atom_id res chain seq x y z
N MET A 1 6.09 -11.37 35.99
CA MET A 1 6.99 -10.52 35.19
C MET A 1 6.18 -10.06 33.99
N ASP A 2 5.90 -8.76 33.91
CA ASP A 2 5.27 -8.22 32.71
C ASP A 2 6.20 -8.51 31.52
N LYS A 3 5.69 -9.25 30.52
CA LYS A 3 6.42 -9.46 29.27
C LYS A 3 6.68 -8.07 28.68
N ALA A 4 7.95 -7.75 28.42
CA ALA A 4 8.27 -6.54 27.65
C ALA A 4 7.48 -6.54 26.35
N ASN A 5 7.05 -5.36 25.89
CA ASN A 5 6.36 -5.28 24.59
C ASN A 5 7.28 -5.80 23.49
N PRO A 6 6.75 -6.57 22.53
CA PRO A 6 7.56 -7.04 21.41
C PRO A 6 8.02 -5.86 20.53
N THR A 7 9.12 -6.04 19.81
CA THR A 7 9.59 -5.02 18.85
C THR A 7 8.60 -4.86 17.69
N VAL A 8 8.02 -5.97 17.18
CA VAL A 8 7.12 -5.97 16.04
C VAL A 8 5.78 -6.61 16.38
N SER A 9 4.68 -6.03 15.91
CA SER A 9 3.37 -6.70 15.86
C SER A 9 3.06 -7.07 14.41
N VAL A 10 2.93 -8.36 14.14
CA VAL A 10 2.52 -8.89 12.82
C VAL A 10 1.02 -9.07 12.82
N ILE A 11 0.33 -8.43 11.89
CA ILE A 11 -1.11 -8.51 11.73
C ILE A 11 -1.43 -9.28 10.45
N VAL A 12 -2.17 -10.37 10.57
CA VAL A 12 -2.64 -11.16 9.43
C VAL A 12 -4.14 -10.94 9.26
N PRO A 13 -4.57 -10.01 8.39
CA PRO A 13 -5.98 -9.85 8.03
C PRO A 13 -6.37 -10.96 7.05
N ASN A 14 -7.49 -11.63 7.29
CA ASN A 14 -8.00 -12.70 6.46
C ASN A 14 -9.47 -12.52 6.13
N TYR A 15 -9.84 -12.88 4.89
CA TYR A 15 -11.22 -13.11 4.46
C TYR A 15 -11.26 -14.08 3.28
N ASN A 16 -11.69 -15.32 3.53
CA ASN A 16 -11.80 -16.39 2.52
C ASN A 16 -10.48 -16.74 1.80
N TYR A 17 -9.37 -16.78 2.56
CA TYR A 17 -8.04 -17.17 2.07
C TYR A 17 -7.48 -18.40 2.77
N ALA A 18 -8.33 -19.31 3.29
CA ALA A 18 -7.89 -20.55 3.96
C ALA A 18 -6.81 -21.32 3.19
N ARG A 19 -6.90 -21.32 1.85
CA ARG A 19 -5.93 -21.98 0.96
C ARG A 19 -4.48 -21.48 1.16
N TYR A 20 -4.30 -20.20 1.50
CA TYR A 20 -3.00 -19.56 1.58
C TYR A 20 -2.49 -19.38 3.02
N LEU A 21 -3.41 -19.41 4.00
CA LEU A 21 -3.10 -19.09 5.40
C LEU A 21 -1.98 -19.94 5.98
N GLU A 22 -1.97 -21.27 5.74
CA GLU A 22 -0.95 -22.15 6.28
C GLU A 22 0.46 -21.74 5.81
N ALA A 23 0.63 -21.54 4.49
CA ALA A 23 1.90 -21.11 3.92
C ALA A 23 2.30 -19.70 4.41
N ARG A 24 1.34 -18.80 4.54
CA ARG A 24 1.59 -17.45 5.07
C ARG A 24 2.08 -17.48 6.51
N LEU A 25 1.37 -18.20 7.38
CA LEU A 25 1.74 -18.30 8.80
C LEU A 25 3.10 -18.95 8.97
N GLN A 26 3.41 -19.99 8.22
CA GLN A 26 4.74 -20.60 8.22
C GLN A 26 5.82 -19.61 7.78
N SER A 27 5.59 -18.78 6.75
CA SER A 27 6.57 -17.79 6.31
C SER A 27 6.82 -16.69 7.37
N ILE A 28 5.84 -16.42 8.23
CA ILE A 28 5.97 -15.48 9.37
C ILE A 28 6.70 -16.14 10.54
N LEU A 29 6.29 -17.34 10.95
CA LEU A 29 6.86 -18.04 12.10
C LEU A 29 8.31 -18.44 11.87
N ASN A 30 8.72 -18.66 10.61
CA ASN A 30 10.09 -18.98 10.21
C ASN A 30 10.97 -17.73 9.98
N GLN A 31 10.54 -16.53 10.40
CA GLN A 31 11.41 -15.36 10.35
C GLN A 31 12.66 -15.52 11.22
N SER A 32 13.82 -15.04 10.77
CA SER A 32 15.06 -15.03 11.57
C SER A 32 14.96 -14.11 12.79
N PHE A 33 14.16 -13.05 12.71
CA PHE A 33 13.86 -12.13 13.81
C PHE A 33 12.61 -12.62 14.57
N GLN A 34 12.77 -13.02 15.83
CA GLN A 34 11.74 -13.69 16.64
C GLN A 34 11.07 -12.81 17.70
N ASP A 35 11.50 -11.54 17.89
CA ASP A 35 10.88 -10.63 18.86
C ASP A 35 9.65 -9.95 18.26
N PHE A 36 8.60 -10.75 18.02
CA PHE A 36 7.32 -10.28 17.52
C PHE A 36 6.13 -10.96 18.20
N GLU A 37 4.98 -10.29 18.16
CA GLU A 37 3.65 -10.89 18.40
C GLU A 37 2.90 -11.07 17.10
N LEU A 38 1.98 -12.04 17.08
CA LEU A 38 1.15 -12.36 15.94
C LEU A 38 -0.32 -12.12 16.28
N ILE A 39 -1.00 -11.29 15.49
CA ILE A 39 -2.41 -10.93 15.61
C ILE A 39 -3.13 -11.45 14.38
N LEU A 40 -3.98 -12.45 14.57
CA LEU A 40 -4.75 -13.12 13.53
C LEU A 40 -6.17 -12.55 13.50
N LEU A 41 -6.58 -12.02 12.36
CA LEU A 41 -7.89 -11.40 12.18
C LEU A 41 -8.64 -12.11 11.06
N ASP A 42 -9.87 -12.52 11.33
CA ASP A 42 -10.78 -13.08 10.33
C ASP A 42 -12.02 -12.20 10.19
N ASP A 43 -12.30 -11.74 8.97
CA ASP A 43 -13.41 -10.84 8.68
C ASP A 43 -14.70 -11.57 8.32
N ALA A 44 -15.10 -12.56 9.15
CA ALA A 44 -16.26 -13.42 8.95
C ALA A 44 -16.15 -14.26 7.67
N SER A 45 -15.06 -15.00 7.53
CA SER A 45 -14.86 -15.95 6.43
C SER A 45 -15.95 -17.03 6.40
N THR A 46 -16.27 -17.49 5.20
CA THR A 46 -17.25 -18.56 4.95
C THR A 46 -16.59 -19.88 4.54
N ASP A 47 -15.27 -19.87 4.36
CA ASP A 47 -14.42 -21.05 4.14
C ASP A 47 -13.90 -21.59 5.48
N ASN A 48 -12.96 -22.52 5.45
CA ASN A 48 -12.36 -23.12 6.65
C ASN A 48 -11.23 -22.28 7.27
N SER A 49 -11.17 -20.96 7.00
CA SER A 49 -10.14 -20.05 7.56
C SER A 49 -10.07 -20.08 9.07
N ALA A 50 -11.25 -20.05 9.76
CA ALA A 50 -11.30 -20.06 11.21
C ALA A 50 -10.66 -21.34 11.81
N GLU A 51 -10.84 -22.48 11.19
CA GLU A 51 -10.24 -23.76 11.60
C GLU A 51 -8.71 -23.74 11.42
N VAL A 52 -8.23 -23.14 10.33
CA VAL A 52 -6.78 -22.96 10.10
C VAL A 52 -6.17 -22.07 11.15
N LEU A 53 -6.78 -20.93 11.44
CA LEU A 53 -6.29 -19.99 12.45
C LEU A 53 -6.27 -20.61 13.86
N ASP A 54 -7.29 -21.43 14.19
CA ASP A 54 -7.38 -22.05 15.51
C ASP A 54 -6.24 -23.04 15.80
N LYS A 55 -5.64 -23.68 14.80
CA LYS A 55 -4.45 -24.53 14.96
C LYS A 55 -3.27 -23.80 15.60
N TYR A 56 -3.19 -22.49 15.40
CA TYR A 56 -2.10 -21.64 15.91
C TYR A 56 -2.40 -21.00 17.27
N ARG A 57 -3.55 -21.29 17.88
CA ARG A 57 -3.99 -20.68 19.15
C ARG A 57 -2.98 -20.82 20.29
N ASN A 58 -2.23 -21.90 20.32
CA ASN A 58 -1.27 -22.20 21.38
C ASN A 58 0.18 -21.82 21.00
N ASP A 59 0.41 -21.21 19.84
CA ASP A 59 1.72 -20.69 19.48
C ASP A 59 2.08 -19.49 20.37
N PHE A 60 3.30 -19.44 20.86
CA PHE A 60 3.71 -18.43 21.84
C PHE A 60 3.78 -17.00 21.27
N HIS A 61 3.85 -16.85 19.94
CA HIS A 61 3.79 -15.55 19.29
C HIS A 61 2.36 -15.04 19.17
N VAL A 62 1.36 -15.93 19.14
CA VAL A 62 -0.03 -15.53 18.92
C VAL A 62 -0.56 -14.82 20.17
N SER A 63 -0.77 -13.51 20.05
CA SER A 63 -1.37 -12.70 21.10
C SER A 63 -2.89 -12.58 20.97
N HIS A 64 -3.40 -12.60 19.74
CA HIS A 64 -4.83 -12.44 19.46
C HIS A 64 -5.26 -13.30 18.28
N ILE A 65 -6.42 -13.95 18.41
CA ILE A 65 -7.21 -14.48 17.29
C ILE A 65 -8.61 -13.87 17.41
N VAL A 66 -8.98 -13.07 16.41
CA VAL A 66 -10.26 -12.35 16.42
C VAL A 66 -11.03 -12.68 15.16
N VAL A 67 -12.18 -13.33 15.32
CA VAL A 67 -13.12 -13.63 14.23
C VAL A 67 -14.31 -12.67 14.36
N ASN A 68 -14.58 -11.93 13.29
CA ASN A 68 -15.73 -11.01 13.26
C ASN A 68 -17.03 -11.78 13.08
N GLU A 69 -18.12 -11.26 13.65
CA GLU A 69 -19.47 -11.81 13.43
C GLU A 69 -20.01 -11.48 12.02
N LYS A 70 -19.57 -10.36 11.44
CA LYS A 70 -19.97 -9.89 10.11
C LYS A 70 -18.78 -9.30 9.37
N ASN A 71 -18.75 -9.54 8.07
CA ASN A 71 -17.75 -8.95 7.20
C ASN A 71 -17.86 -7.42 7.19
N THR A 72 -16.73 -6.75 7.40
CA THR A 72 -16.65 -5.28 7.45
C THR A 72 -16.69 -4.64 6.07
N GLY A 73 -16.43 -5.41 5.01
CA GLY A 73 -16.38 -4.95 3.63
C GLY A 73 -15.16 -4.09 3.28
N SER A 74 -14.23 -3.90 4.22
CA SER A 74 -13.03 -3.08 3.99
C SER A 74 -11.80 -3.72 4.65
N PRO A 75 -10.73 -4.01 3.91
CA PRO A 75 -9.47 -4.49 4.48
C PRO A 75 -8.87 -3.47 5.45
N PHE A 76 -9.09 -2.18 5.21
CA PHE A 76 -8.52 -1.11 6.03
C PHE A 76 -9.10 -1.05 7.44
N ARG A 77 -10.34 -1.51 7.62
CA ARG A 77 -10.93 -1.68 8.97
C ARG A 77 -10.25 -2.82 9.72
N GLN A 78 -9.88 -3.90 9.03
CA GLN A 78 -9.10 -4.98 9.63
C GLN A 78 -7.68 -4.51 9.98
N TRP A 79 -7.03 -3.73 9.09
CA TRP A 79 -5.74 -3.13 9.40
C TRP A 79 -5.80 -2.30 10.69
N MET A 80 -6.76 -1.37 10.77
CA MET A 80 -6.87 -0.50 11.95
C MET A 80 -7.21 -1.29 13.21
N LYS A 81 -8.08 -2.31 13.12
CA LYS A 81 -8.39 -3.21 14.24
C LYS A 81 -7.11 -3.87 14.79
N GLY A 82 -6.29 -4.43 13.91
CA GLY A 82 -5.01 -5.03 14.29
C GLY A 82 -4.01 -4.01 14.85
N ILE A 83 -3.90 -2.82 14.24
CA ILE A 83 -3.01 -1.73 14.71
C ILE A 83 -3.38 -1.28 16.13
N LEU A 84 -4.67 -1.25 16.49
CA LEU A 84 -5.14 -0.87 17.82
C LEU A 84 -4.86 -1.98 18.86
N LEU A 85 -4.89 -3.26 18.45
CA LEU A 85 -4.53 -4.40 19.31
C LEU A 85 -3.01 -4.54 19.49
N ALA A 86 -2.24 -4.11 18.52
CA ALA A 86 -0.78 -4.23 18.49
C ALA A 86 -0.10 -3.54 19.67
N LYS A 87 0.98 -4.14 20.18
CA LYS A 87 1.82 -3.63 21.29
C LYS A 87 3.23 -3.25 20.85
N GLY A 88 3.67 -3.78 19.70
CA GLY A 88 5.00 -3.52 19.15
C GLY A 88 5.21 -2.05 18.76
N GLU A 89 6.45 -1.61 18.76
CA GLU A 89 6.83 -0.30 18.24
C GLU A 89 6.56 -0.22 16.73
N TRP A 90 6.80 -1.33 16.05
CA TRP A 90 6.61 -1.50 14.61
C TRP A 90 5.46 -2.43 14.31
N VAL A 91 4.81 -2.21 13.19
CA VAL A 91 3.72 -3.04 12.68
C VAL A 91 4.04 -3.53 11.28
N TRP A 92 3.70 -4.78 11.03
CA TRP A 92 3.71 -5.41 9.72
C TRP A 92 2.32 -5.95 9.40
N ILE A 93 1.68 -5.44 8.35
CA ILE A 93 0.45 -6.04 7.81
C ILE A 93 0.86 -7.11 6.81
N ALA A 94 0.64 -8.34 7.18
CA ALA A 94 1.01 -9.53 6.45
C ALA A 94 -0.24 -10.14 5.81
N GLU A 95 -0.63 -9.65 4.60
CA GLU A 95 -1.82 -10.11 3.88
C GLU A 95 -1.81 -11.63 3.73
N ALA A 96 -2.98 -12.25 3.91
CA ALA A 96 -3.13 -13.71 4.08
C ALA A 96 -2.68 -14.54 2.86
N ASP A 97 -2.63 -13.93 1.68
CA ASP A 97 -2.32 -14.58 0.39
C ASP A 97 -0.88 -14.38 -0.09
N ASP A 98 -0.08 -13.57 0.60
CA ASP A 98 1.31 -13.29 0.26
C ASP A 98 2.30 -14.21 0.98
N LEU A 99 3.60 -14.13 0.58
CA LEU A 99 4.71 -14.82 1.24
C LEU A 99 5.89 -13.86 1.45
N CYS A 100 6.88 -14.27 2.24
CA CYS A 100 8.09 -13.48 2.46
C CYS A 100 9.33 -14.35 2.68
N GLU A 101 10.49 -13.73 2.45
CA GLU A 101 11.79 -14.33 2.79
C GLU A 101 11.98 -14.41 4.31
N PRO A 102 12.76 -15.39 4.80
CA PRO A 102 12.98 -15.58 6.23
C PRO A 102 13.65 -14.39 6.93
N ASP A 103 14.41 -13.57 6.23
CA ASP A 103 15.12 -12.42 6.78
C ASP A 103 14.44 -11.07 6.50
N PHE A 104 13.14 -11.07 6.17
CA PHE A 104 12.36 -9.85 5.93
C PHE A 104 12.32 -8.96 7.18
N LEU A 105 11.88 -9.49 8.33
CA LEU A 105 11.78 -8.69 9.56
C LEU A 105 13.16 -8.22 10.04
N GLU A 106 14.16 -9.10 10.05
CA GLU A 106 15.52 -8.74 10.47
C GLU A 106 16.08 -7.60 9.62
N THR A 107 15.91 -7.70 8.28
CA THR A 107 16.34 -6.65 7.36
C THR A 107 15.63 -5.33 7.62
N CYS A 108 14.30 -5.35 7.77
CA CYS A 108 13.51 -4.14 8.01
C CYS A 108 13.87 -3.49 9.36
N VAL A 109 13.93 -4.28 10.45
CA VAL A 109 14.27 -3.78 11.79
C VAL A 109 15.68 -3.17 11.81
N LYS A 110 16.65 -3.82 11.16
CA LYS A 110 18.00 -3.27 11.00
C LYS A 110 17.98 -1.90 10.29
N GLN A 111 17.17 -1.75 9.24
CA GLN A 111 17.12 -0.50 8.48
C GLN A 111 16.42 0.62 9.27
N VAL A 112 15.30 0.35 9.93
CA VAL A 112 14.59 1.39 10.70
C VAL A 112 15.40 1.88 11.92
N ASN A 113 16.30 1.06 12.43
CA ASN A 113 17.20 1.43 13.53
C ASN A 113 18.41 2.28 13.09
N GLN A 114 18.70 2.33 11.78
CA GLN A 114 19.81 3.16 11.24
C GLN A 114 19.41 4.62 11.04
N TYR A 115 18.12 4.94 10.98
CA TYR A 115 17.65 6.28 10.66
C TYR A 115 16.67 6.79 11.72
N SER A 116 16.70 8.08 11.98
CA SER A 116 15.76 8.71 12.89
C SER A 116 14.41 8.96 12.22
N ASN A 117 13.35 8.92 13.03
CA ASN A 117 12.00 9.33 12.63
C ASN A 117 11.46 8.58 11.39
N VAL A 118 11.76 7.28 11.27
CA VAL A 118 11.22 6.46 10.20
C VAL A 118 9.73 6.19 10.46
N ALA A 119 8.90 6.45 9.45
CA ALA A 119 7.47 6.11 9.44
C ALA A 119 7.21 4.79 8.72
N VAL A 120 7.91 4.57 7.59
CA VAL A 120 7.68 3.47 6.66
C VAL A 120 9.02 2.93 6.17
N CYS A 121 9.18 1.62 6.23
CA CYS A 121 10.27 0.87 5.61
C CYS A 121 9.67 -0.13 4.63
N MET A 122 9.98 -0.03 3.34
CA MET A 122 9.43 -0.87 2.29
C MET A 122 10.54 -1.67 1.60
N VAL A 123 10.31 -2.95 1.40
CA VAL A 123 11.19 -3.84 0.63
C VAL A 123 10.69 -4.00 -0.81
N ALA A 124 11.54 -4.52 -1.70
CA ALA A 124 11.13 -4.91 -3.03
C ALA A 124 10.27 -6.19 -3.01
N SER A 125 9.30 -6.25 -3.95
CA SER A 125 8.36 -7.36 -4.06
C SER A 125 8.43 -8.02 -5.43
N ARG A 126 8.42 -9.35 -5.46
CA ARG A 126 8.22 -10.16 -6.66
C ARG A 126 6.76 -10.57 -6.81
N PHE A 127 6.34 -10.76 -8.04
CA PHE A 127 5.04 -11.35 -8.31
C PHE A 127 5.11 -12.87 -8.28
N ILE A 128 4.11 -13.48 -7.63
CA ILE A 128 3.83 -14.92 -7.70
C ILE A 128 2.40 -15.13 -8.17
N ASP A 129 2.11 -16.29 -8.76
CA ASP A 129 0.76 -16.66 -9.16
C ASP A 129 -0.04 -17.31 -8.01
N GLU A 130 -1.21 -17.83 -8.31
CA GLU A 130 -2.10 -18.48 -7.34
C GLU A 130 -1.49 -19.74 -6.71
N ASP A 131 -0.58 -20.42 -7.39
CA ASP A 131 0.10 -21.62 -6.91
C ASP A 131 1.45 -21.33 -6.21
N GLY A 132 1.94 -20.10 -6.29
CA GLY A 132 3.18 -19.61 -5.67
C GLY A 132 4.37 -19.61 -6.63
N ASP A 133 4.14 -19.88 -7.91
CA ASP A 133 5.19 -19.85 -8.93
C ASP A 133 5.54 -18.41 -9.31
N MET A 134 6.84 -18.19 -9.58
CA MET A 134 7.35 -16.85 -9.91
C MET A 134 6.83 -16.35 -11.24
N LEU A 135 6.21 -15.16 -11.23
CA LEU A 135 5.80 -14.46 -12.44
C LEU A 135 6.89 -13.49 -12.91
N GLN A 136 6.86 -13.18 -14.20
CA GLN A 136 7.70 -12.11 -14.76
C GLN A 136 7.19 -10.72 -14.32
N GLY A 137 8.13 -9.80 -14.05
CA GLY A 137 7.84 -8.43 -13.66
C GLY A 137 8.04 -8.18 -12.17
N HIS A 138 7.91 -6.91 -11.80
CA HIS A 138 8.11 -6.43 -10.44
C HIS A 138 7.01 -5.44 -10.08
N ALA A 139 6.65 -5.41 -8.81
CA ALA A 139 5.71 -4.46 -8.26
C ALA A 139 6.30 -3.03 -8.22
N ASP A 140 7.58 -2.91 -7.93
CA ASP A 140 8.19 -1.66 -7.51
C ASP A 140 8.62 -0.77 -8.67
N TYR A 141 8.44 0.54 -8.51
CA TYR A 141 8.74 1.54 -9.54
C TYR A 141 10.23 1.68 -9.84
N TRP A 142 11.11 1.20 -8.94
CA TRP A 142 12.57 1.22 -9.12
C TRP A 142 13.15 -0.04 -9.75
N ALA A 143 12.38 -1.12 -9.84
CA ALA A 143 12.85 -2.44 -10.28
C ALA A 143 13.58 -2.42 -11.64
N SER A 144 13.11 -1.56 -12.58
CA SER A 144 13.76 -1.39 -13.89
C SER A 144 15.13 -0.71 -13.83
N LYS A 145 15.56 -0.16 -12.68
CA LYS A 145 16.77 0.67 -12.56
C LYS A 145 17.85 0.05 -11.70
N LYS A 146 17.64 -1.11 -11.13
CA LYS A 146 18.54 -1.85 -10.23
C LYS A 146 19.46 -0.90 -9.44
N PRO A 147 19.03 -0.40 -8.29
CA PRO A 147 19.83 0.53 -7.50
C PRO A 147 21.20 -0.06 -7.13
N ASN A 148 22.24 0.77 -7.13
CA ASN A 148 23.60 0.35 -6.74
C ASN A 148 23.82 0.28 -5.23
N VAL A 149 22.78 0.56 -4.42
CA VAL A 149 22.79 0.52 -2.96
C VAL A 149 21.69 -0.41 -2.45
N SER A 150 21.88 -0.96 -1.26
CA SER A 150 20.92 -1.90 -0.66
C SER A 150 19.66 -1.23 -0.12
N ALA A 151 19.75 0.03 0.31
CA ALA A 151 18.64 0.83 0.82
C ALA A 151 18.85 2.32 0.58
N CYS A 152 17.76 3.10 0.64
CA CYS A 152 17.80 4.55 0.52
C CYS A 152 16.79 5.20 1.48
N PHE A 153 17.20 6.30 2.11
CA PHE A 153 16.39 7.11 3.00
C PHE A 153 15.84 8.33 2.26
N PHE A 154 14.57 8.68 2.52
CA PHE A 154 13.92 9.86 1.97
C PHE A 154 13.15 10.61 3.04
N PRO A 155 13.20 11.96 3.08
CA PRO A 155 12.30 12.75 3.90
C PRO A 155 10.84 12.47 3.52
N GLY A 156 10.00 12.11 4.50
CA GLY A 156 8.65 11.60 4.23
C GLY A 156 7.75 12.59 3.51
N LYS A 157 7.69 13.86 3.95
CA LYS A 157 6.90 14.90 3.28
C LYS A 157 7.33 15.11 1.83
N ALA A 158 8.64 15.09 1.55
CA ALA A 158 9.14 15.20 0.19
C ALA A 158 8.77 13.97 -0.63
N TYR A 159 8.89 12.76 -0.05
CA TYR A 159 8.45 11.54 -0.72
C TYR A 159 6.94 11.55 -1.02
N ALA A 160 6.11 12.00 -0.07
CA ALA A 160 4.67 12.16 -0.26
C ALA A 160 4.35 13.13 -1.41
N ALA A 161 4.98 14.31 -1.44
CA ALA A 161 4.75 15.33 -2.46
C ALA A 161 5.25 14.95 -3.85
N HIS A 162 6.38 14.23 -3.96
CA HIS A 162 7.06 13.97 -5.23
C HIS A 162 6.84 12.55 -5.78
N ASN A 163 6.70 11.53 -4.91
CA ASN A 163 6.53 10.15 -5.35
C ASN A 163 5.06 9.72 -5.26
N MET A 164 4.45 9.81 -4.07
CA MET A 164 3.06 9.38 -3.85
C MET A 164 2.05 10.21 -4.64
N TYR A 165 2.33 11.50 -4.90
CA TYR A 165 1.45 12.34 -5.69
C TYR A 165 1.19 11.81 -7.11
N TRP A 166 2.11 11.05 -7.71
CA TRP A 166 1.92 10.53 -9.06
C TRP A 166 1.12 9.24 -9.12
N ASN A 167 1.22 8.42 -8.11
CA ASN A 167 0.46 7.18 -7.91
C ASN A 167 0.87 6.55 -6.58
N ASN A 168 0.11 5.59 -6.10
CA ASN A 168 0.57 4.77 -4.99
C ASN A 168 1.88 4.07 -5.37
N CYS A 169 2.95 4.38 -4.64
CA CYS A 169 4.26 3.75 -4.81
C CYS A 169 4.44 2.56 -3.86
N ILE A 170 3.59 2.43 -2.85
CA ILE A 170 3.57 1.33 -1.88
C ILE A 170 2.37 0.45 -2.22
N ILE A 171 2.55 -0.47 -3.15
CA ILE A 171 1.44 -1.21 -3.78
C ILE A 171 1.06 -2.51 -3.08
N ASN A 172 1.86 -2.95 -2.11
CA ASN A 172 1.58 -4.13 -1.31
C ASN A 172 2.00 -3.91 0.14
N ALA A 173 1.06 -4.04 1.07
CA ALA A 173 1.29 -3.85 2.50
C ALA A 173 2.20 -4.91 3.11
N SER A 174 2.20 -6.14 2.55
CA SER A 174 3.03 -7.25 3.03
C SER A 174 4.53 -6.98 2.90
N GLY A 175 4.93 -6.06 2.03
CA GLY A 175 6.33 -5.63 1.87
C GLY A 175 6.72 -4.44 2.77
N VAL A 176 5.94 -4.10 3.81
CA VAL A 176 6.12 -2.85 4.57
C VAL A 176 6.14 -3.06 6.07
N LEU A 177 7.19 -2.58 6.72
CA LEU A 177 7.24 -2.39 8.18
C LEU A 177 7.01 -0.90 8.48
N PHE A 178 6.12 -0.56 9.42
CA PHE A 178 5.79 0.84 9.70
C PHE A 178 5.62 1.13 11.20
N ARG A 179 5.77 2.39 11.57
CA ARG A 179 5.73 2.85 12.97
C ARG A 179 4.29 2.88 13.50
N ARG A 180 4.02 2.07 14.53
CA ARG A 180 2.70 1.95 15.16
C ARG A 180 2.18 3.29 15.69
N SER A 181 3.00 4.06 16.41
CA SER A 181 2.56 5.31 17.04
C SER A 181 2.07 6.38 16.06
N TYR A 182 2.44 6.29 14.78
CA TYR A 182 1.90 7.14 13.71
C TYR A 182 0.60 6.59 13.14
N ALA A 183 0.53 5.27 12.96
CA ALA A 183 -0.66 4.61 12.41
C ALA A 183 -1.88 4.72 13.34
N VAL A 184 -1.68 4.60 14.65
CA VAL A 184 -2.77 4.75 15.64
C VAL A 184 -3.46 6.12 15.53
N LYS A 185 -2.75 7.20 15.17
CA LYS A 185 -3.34 8.54 14.98
C LYS A 185 -4.31 8.63 13.80
N LEU A 186 -4.34 7.61 12.96
CA LEU A 186 -5.19 7.55 11.77
C LEU A 186 -6.51 6.79 12.01
N TYR A 187 -6.88 6.52 13.26
CA TYR A 187 -8.02 5.69 13.67
C TYR A 187 -9.38 6.20 13.17
N ASP A 188 -9.51 7.46 12.80
CA ASP A 188 -10.71 8.11 12.27
C ASP A 188 -10.53 8.66 10.84
N SER A 189 -9.45 8.27 10.17
CA SER A 189 -9.12 8.77 8.84
C SER A 189 -10.05 8.22 7.75
N VAL A 190 -10.19 9.01 6.69
CA VAL A 190 -11.07 8.73 5.53
C VAL A 190 -10.76 7.41 4.83
N PHE A 191 -9.52 6.90 4.91
CA PHE A 191 -9.13 5.64 4.26
C PHE A 191 -9.94 4.44 4.77
N LEU A 192 -10.44 4.48 6.02
CA LEU A 192 -11.27 3.42 6.61
C LEU A 192 -12.60 3.21 5.88
N ASN A 193 -13.09 4.22 5.18
CA ASN A 193 -14.32 4.19 4.40
C ASN A 193 -14.07 3.93 2.91
N MET A 194 -12.81 3.80 2.51
CA MET A 194 -12.42 3.44 1.16
C MET A 194 -12.35 1.92 0.99
N ARG A 195 -12.42 1.46 -0.26
CA ARG A 195 -12.28 0.05 -0.61
C ARG A 195 -11.13 -0.24 -1.56
N TYR A 196 -10.75 0.73 -2.41
CA TYR A 196 -9.81 0.52 -3.50
C TYR A 196 -8.51 1.32 -3.39
N SER A 197 -8.56 2.51 -2.81
CA SER A 197 -7.41 3.44 -2.76
C SER A 197 -7.05 3.86 -1.32
N GLY A 198 -7.62 3.18 -0.32
CA GLY A 198 -7.38 3.51 1.09
C GLY A 198 -5.95 3.25 1.54
N ASP A 199 -5.27 2.25 0.97
CA ASP A 199 -3.83 2.02 1.15
C ASP A 199 -3.00 3.22 0.71
N TRP A 200 -3.34 3.84 -0.43
CA TRP A 200 -2.65 5.04 -0.91
C TRP A 200 -2.79 6.21 0.07
N VAL A 201 -3.99 6.44 0.60
CA VAL A 201 -4.24 7.47 1.62
C VAL A 201 -3.52 7.15 2.92
N PHE A 202 -3.57 5.90 3.38
CA PHE A 202 -2.89 5.47 4.60
C PHE A 202 -1.37 5.73 4.51
N TRP A 203 -0.70 5.25 3.48
CA TRP A 203 0.74 5.45 3.31
C TRP A 203 1.11 6.92 3.12
N PHE A 204 0.28 7.69 2.39
CA PHE A 204 0.48 9.13 2.26
C PHE A 204 0.46 9.81 3.63
N GLN A 205 -0.53 9.52 4.47
CA GLN A 205 -0.66 10.11 5.81
C GLN A 205 0.45 9.65 6.78
N MET A 206 0.92 8.42 6.67
CA MET A 206 2.08 7.94 7.40
C MET A 206 3.33 8.76 7.08
N LEU A 207 3.57 9.03 5.79
CA LEU A 207 4.73 9.79 5.31
C LEU A 207 4.69 11.29 5.66
N LEU A 208 3.54 11.83 6.02
CA LEU A 208 3.45 13.18 6.58
C LEU A 208 4.01 13.26 8.01
N GLN A 209 4.07 12.15 8.73
CA GLN A 209 4.49 12.07 10.13
C GLN A 209 5.97 11.69 10.30
N GLY A 210 6.56 11.01 9.33
CA GLY A 210 7.95 10.56 9.41
C GLY A 210 8.51 10.13 8.05
N ASN A 211 9.71 9.59 8.05
CA ASN A 211 10.52 9.37 6.87
C ASN A 211 10.29 7.99 6.22
N MET A 212 10.70 7.86 4.97
CA MET A 212 10.65 6.65 4.16
C MET A 212 12.03 6.00 4.05
N VAL A 213 12.08 4.68 4.20
CA VAL A 213 13.23 3.85 3.83
C VAL A 213 12.80 2.87 2.74
N GLU A 214 13.47 2.89 1.61
CA GLU A 214 13.33 1.89 0.55
C GLU A 214 14.48 0.89 0.64
N VAL A 215 14.16 -0.39 0.74
CA VAL A 215 15.11 -1.52 0.73
C VAL A 215 15.00 -2.24 -0.60
N TYR A 216 16.10 -2.30 -1.35
CA TYR A 216 16.11 -2.81 -2.71
C TYR A 216 16.35 -4.33 -2.80
N ARG A 217 16.14 -5.05 -1.71
CA ARG A 217 16.12 -6.50 -1.69
C ARG A 217 14.69 -7.00 -1.90
N GLU A 218 14.54 -8.03 -2.71
CA GLU A 218 13.28 -8.71 -2.99
C GLU A 218 12.99 -9.68 -1.85
N LEU A 219 12.27 -9.21 -0.83
CA LEU A 219 12.00 -9.97 0.40
C LEU A 219 10.50 -10.28 0.58
N ASN A 220 9.66 -9.80 -0.31
CA ASN A 220 8.22 -10.04 -0.30
C ASN A 220 7.75 -10.66 -1.62
N TYR A 221 6.79 -11.56 -1.55
CA TYR A 221 6.16 -12.21 -2.68
C TYR A 221 4.69 -11.81 -2.73
N PHE A 222 4.36 -10.98 -3.72
CA PHE A 222 3.03 -10.41 -3.92
C PHE A 222 2.22 -11.28 -4.88
N ARG A 223 1.20 -11.95 -4.35
CA ARG A 223 0.37 -12.85 -5.13
C ARG A 223 -0.55 -12.12 -6.09
N GLN A 224 -0.62 -12.62 -7.31
CA GLN A 224 -1.47 -12.10 -8.37
C GLN A 224 -2.61 -13.06 -8.64
N HIS A 225 -3.85 -12.60 -8.42
CA HIS A 225 -5.06 -13.38 -8.71
C HIS A 225 -5.59 -13.07 -10.10
N THR A 226 -6.17 -14.09 -10.76
CA THR A 226 -6.84 -13.93 -12.06
C THR A 226 -8.06 -13.02 -11.96
N SER A 227 -8.82 -13.09 -10.86
CA SER A 227 -9.96 -12.23 -10.55
C SER A 227 -9.51 -11.04 -9.69
N LYS A 228 -9.25 -9.88 -10.29
CA LYS A 228 -8.82 -8.70 -9.54
C LYS A 228 -10.01 -7.85 -9.11
N VAL A 229 -10.21 -7.67 -7.82
CA VAL A 229 -11.16 -6.70 -7.21
C VAL A 229 -10.96 -5.29 -7.80
N SER A 230 -9.71 -4.95 -8.14
CA SER A 230 -9.37 -3.69 -8.79
C SER A 230 -10.02 -3.47 -10.16
N VAL A 231 -10.32 -4.54 -10.92
CA VAL A 231 -10.97 -4.44 -12.25
C VAL A 231 -12.45 -4.07 -12.10
N GLU A 232 -13.15 -4.67 -11.14
CA GLU A 232 -14.53 -4.32 -10.82
C GLU A 232 -14.64 -2.86 -10.35
N GLY A 233 -13.72 -2.42 -9.50
CA GLY A 233 -13.64 -1.03 -9.03
C GLY A 233 -13.46 -0.02 -10.16
N ILE A 234 -12.69 -0.36 -11.20
CA ILE A 234 -12.52 0.51 -12.40
C ILE A 234 -13.82 0.54 -13.20
N ASN A 235 -14.43 -0.62 -13.48
CA ASN A 235 -15.65 -0.71 -14.31
C ASN A 235 -16.84 -0.01 -13.64
N SER A 236 -16.98 -0.10 -12.33
CA SER A 236 -18.02 0.61 -11.56
C SER A 236 -17.72 2.10 -11.37
N GLY A 237 -16.52 2.57 -11.70
CA GLY A 237 -16.07 3.94 -11.45
C GLY A 237 -15.75 4.28 -9.98
N LYS A 238 -16.04 3.40 -9.04
CA LYS A 238 -15.83 3.64 -7.60
C LYS A 238 -14.37 3.91 -7.28
N ARG A 239 -13.44 3.11 -7.83
CA ARG A 239 -12.00 3.32 -7.65
C ARG A 239 -11.54 4.68 -8.17
N ILE A 240 -12.07 5.12 -9.32
CA ILE A 240 -11.69 6.41 -9.91
C ILE A 240 -12.16 7.57 -9.01
N LYS A 241 -13.34 7.43 -8.38
CA LYS A 241 -13.85 8.40 -7.42
C LYS A 241 -12.95 8.49 -6.19
N GLU A 242 -12.56 7.35 -5.62
CA GLU A 242 -11.60 7.31 -4.52
C GLU A 242 -10.22 7.89 -4.91
N ASP A 243 -9.74 7.63 -6.15
CA ASP A 243 -8.52 8.25 -6.66
C ASP A 243 -8.64 9.78 -6.72
N ILE A 244 -9.79 10.32 -7.16
CA ILE A 244 -10.06 11.78 -7.17
C ILE A 244 -10.02 12.33 -5.74
N ASP A 245 -10.71 11.68 -4.78
CA ASP A 245 -10.75 12.10 -3.38
C ASP A 245 -9.33 12.07 -2.75
N THR A 246 -8.51 11.09 -3.13
CA THR A 246 -7.10 11.03 -2.74
C THR A 246 -6.31 12.24 -3.24
N TYR A 247 -6.51 12.65 -4.49
CA TYR A 247 -5.86 13.86 -5.03
C TYR A 247 -6.38 15.13 -4.34
N VAL A 248 -7.67 15.21 -3.99
CA VAL A 248 -8.21 16.32 -3.17
C VAL A 248 -7.46 16.43 -1.85
N LEU A 249 -7.28 15.31 -1.14
CA LEU A 249 -6.52 15.28 0.10
C LEU A 249 -5.08 15.74 -0.11
N MET A 250 -4.41 15.25 -1.14
CA MET A 250 -3.01 15.57 -1.43
C MET A 250 -2.82 17.05 -1.81
N GLU A 251 -3.70 17.60 -2.65
CA GLU A 251 -3.62 18.98 -3.11
C GLU A 251 -3.97 19.98 -2.01
N ASN A 252 -4.86 19.61 -1.08
CA ASN A 252 -5.13 20.40 0.12
C ASN A 252 -3.95 20.36 1.11
N THR A 253 -3.26 19.22 1.20
CA THR A 253 -2.08 19.06 2.06
C THR A 253 -0.86 19.83 1.51
N PHE A 254 -0.72 19.89 0.20
CA PHE A 254 0.38 20.57 -0.49
C PHE A 254 -0.14 21.64 -1.46
N PRO A 255 -0.59 22.81 -0.95
CA PRO A 255 -1.16 23.87 -1.79
C PRO A 255 -0.17 24.42 -2.84
N ASP A 256 1.13 24.29 -2.58
CA ASP A 256 2.21 24.81 -3.45
C ASP A 256 2.54 23.88 -4.64
N ILE A 257 1.82 22.79 -4.80
CA ILE A 257 1.98 21.96 -6.02
C ILE A 257 1.66 22.79 -7.25
N GLY A 258 2.66 22.98 -8.12
CA GLY A 258 2.55 23.80 -9.32
C GLY A 258 1.41 23.38 -10.24
N ILE A 259 0.73 24.36 -10.85
CA ILE A 259 -0.46 24.15 -11.70
C ILE A 259 -0.19 23.17 -12.85
N TYR A 260 0.99 23.17 -13.44
CA TYR A 260 1.37 22.26 -14.51
C TYR A 260 1.34 20.80 -14.02
N LYS A 261 1.90 20.54 -12.83
CA LYS A 261 1.92 19.22 -12.19
C LYS A 261 0.51 18.74 -11.87
N ARG A 262 -0.35 19.59 -11.30
CA ARG A 262 -1.77 19.29 -11.04
C ARG A 262 -2.49 18.90 -12.33
N ARG A 263 -2.37 19.70 -13.38
CA ARG A 263 -3.01 19.43 -14.66
C ARG A 263 -2.56 18.12 -15.30
N LEU A 264 -1.31 17.73 -15.17
CA LEU A 264 -0.83 16.41 -15.62
C LEU A 264 -1.46 15.27 -14.81
N ALA A 265 -1.59 15.42 -13.50
CA ALA A 265 -2.25 14.44 -12.63
C ALA A 265 -3.75 14.32 -12.95
N HIS A 266 -4.45 15.46 -13.11
CA HIS A 266 -5.86 15.50 -13.53
C HIS A 266 -6.04 14.86 -14.92
N GLY A 267 -5.12 15.08 -15.86
CA GLY A 267 -5.10 14.42 -17.17
C GLY A 267 -4.93 12.90 -17.07
N GLN A 268 -4.13 12.41 -16.09
CA GLN A 268 -4.01 10.98 -15.81
C GLN A 268 -5.33 10.41 -15.26
N LEU A 269 -6.03 11.12 -14.36
CA LEU A 269 -7.36 10.73 -13.88
C LEU A 269 -8.38 10.71 -15.02
N TYR A 270 -8.40 11.76 -15.85
CA TYR A 270 -9.29 11.84 -17.01
C TYR A 270 -9.07 10.67 -17.98
N ARG A 271 -7.82 10.25 -18.18
CA ARG A 271 -7.49 9.05 -18.97
C ARG A 271 -8.09 7.77 -18.36
N LYS A 272 -8.11 7.65 -17.02
CA LYS A 272 -8.77 6.51 -16.34
C LYS A 272 -10.28 6.56 -16.56
N ILE A 273 -10.90 7.73 -16.46
CA ILE A 273 -12.34 7.94 -16.73
C ILE A 273 -12.71 7.49 -18.15
N LYS A 274 -11.91 7.84 -19.16
CA LYS A 274 -12.15 7.45 -20.57
C LYS A 274 -12.08 5.94 -20.83
N LYS A 275 -11.56 5.14 -19.89
CA LYS A 275 -11.55 3.67 -19.99
C LYS A 275 -12.81 3.01 -19.41
N VAL A 276 -13.64 3.74 -18.70
CA VAL A 276 -14.92 3.24 -18.19
C VAL A 276 -15.86 3.01 -19.37
N LYS A 277 -16.46 1.83 -19.47
CA LYS A 277 -17.30 1.48 -20.64
C LYS A 277 -18.62 2.26 -20.70
N ASN A 278 -19.21 2.57 -19.53
CA ASN A 278 -20.50 3.27 -19.46
C ASN A 278 -20.31 4.78 -19.66
N VAL A 279 -20.96 5.34 -20.69
CA VAL A 279 -20.84 6.76 -21.07
C VAL A 279 -21.43 7.71 -20.03
N GLU A 280 -22.56 7.34 -19.44
CA GLU A 280 -23.18 8.16 -18.38
C GLU A 280 -22.27 8.24 -17.16
N LYS A 281 -21.65 7.11 -16.79
CA LYS A 281 -20.67 7.06 -15.72
C LYS A 281 -19.41 7.86 -16.03
N GLN A 282 -18.95 7.88 -17.29
CA GLN A 282 -17.86 8.77 -17.69
C GLN A 282 -18.23 10.25 -17.49
N ALA A 283 -19.47 10.64 -17.83
CA ALA A 283 -19.95 12.01 -17.66
C ALA A 283 -19.99 12.39 -16.16
N GLU A 284 -20.59 11.52 -15.32
CA GLU A 284 -20.63 11.70 -13.85
C GLU A 284 -19.23 11.88 -13.27
N LEU A 285 -18.29 10.99 -13.60
CA LEU A 285 -16.92 11.06 -13.09
C LEU A 285 -16.16 12.27 -13.61
N SER A 286 -16.41 12.70 -14.85
CA SER A 286 -15.81 13.91 -15.42
C SER A 286 -16.30 15.15 -14.71
N GLN A 287 -17.60 15.21 -14.40
CA GLN A 287 -18.20 16.28 -13.62
C GLN A 287 -17.63 16.29 -12.19
N TYR A 288 -17.54 15.12 -11.54
CA TYR A 288 -16.97 15.01 -10.21
C TYR A 288 -15.50 15.48 -10.15
N LEU A 289 -14.69 15.10 -11.16
CA LEU A 289 -13.31 15.57 -11.27
C LEU A 289 -13.23 17.10 -11.44
N TYR A 290 -14.13 17.67 -12.23
CA TYR A 290 -14.20 19.14 -12.41
C TYR A 290 -14.59 19.86 -11.12
N GLU A 291 -15.63 19.39 -10.44
CA GLU A 291 -16.11 20.00 -9.17
C GLU A 291 -15.08 19.93 -8.06
N LYS A 292 -14.39 18.80 -7.93
CA LYS A 292 -13.43 18.58 -6.84
C LYS A 292 -12.05 19.20 -7.07
N LEU A 293 -11.55 19.18 -8.30
CA LEU A 293 -10.16 19.52 -8.62
C LEU A 293 -10.03 20.51 -9.78
N GLY A 294 -11.13 20.93 -10.40
CA GLY A 294 -11.11 21.76 -11.62
C GLY A 294 -10.55 21.06 -12.85
N GLY A 295 -10.43 19.72 -12.83
CA GLY A 295 -9.86 18.93 -13.91
C GLY A 295 -10.73 18.93 -15.16
N LYS A 296 -10.13 19.12 -16.34
CA LYS A 296 -10.82 19.32 -17.63
C LYS A 296 -10.30 18.38 -18.72
N ALA A 297 -11.07 18.22 -19.79
CA ALA A 297 -10.66 17.47 -20.99
C ALA A 297 -9.34 18.01 -21.60
N SER A 298 -9.07 19.31 -21.46
CA SER A 298 -7.80 19.92 -21.87
C SER A 298 -6.59 19.37 -21.12
N ASP A 299 -6.76 18.88 -19.89
CA ASP A 299 -5.68 18.29 -19.10
C ASP A 299 -5.29 16.91 -19.62
N LEU A 300 -6.26 16.16 -20.17
CA LEU A 300 -5.97 14.92 -20.90
C LEU A 300 -5.11 15.19 -22.14
N ARG A 301 -5.43 16.26 -22.90
CA ARG A 301 -4.62 16.65 -24.06
C ARG A 301 -3.20 17.03 -23.63
N LEU A 302 -3.07 17.83 -22.57
CA LEU A 302 -1.76 18.20 -21.99
C LEU A 302 -0.97 16.97 -21.55
N PHE A 303 -1.63 16.00 -20.89
CA PHE A 303 -1.02 14.73 -20.50
C PHE A 303 -0.46 13.95 -21.69
N HIS A 304 -1.23 13.85 -22.80
CA HIS A 304 -0.77 13.16 -24.01
C HIS A 304 0.37 13.90 -24.69
N ILE A 305 0.29 15.22 -24.81
CA ILE A 305 1.38 16.07 -25.35
C ILE A 305 2.65 15.87 -24.51
N ASN A 306 2.54 15.96 -23.18
CA ASN A 306 3.69 15.71 -22.31
C ASN A 306 4.29 14.31 -22.49
N LYS A 307 3.43 13.27 -22.63
CA LYS A 307 3.89 11.90 -22.87
C LYS A 307 4.63 11.78 -24.20
N TYR A 308 4.13 12.40 -25.26
CA TYR A 308 4.76 12.43 -26.57
C TYR A 308 6.11 13.17 -26.53
N LEU A 309 6.12 14.38 -25.96
CA LEU A 309 7.37 15.16 -25.82
C LEU A 309 8.45 14.42 -25.00
N ARG A 310 8.06 13.71 -23.95
CA ARG A 310 8.99 12.85 -23.19
C ARG A 310 9.59 11.72 -24.01
N TRP A 311 8.87 11.22 -25.00
CA TRP A 311 9.35 10.18 -25.89
C TRP A 311 10.30 10.77 -26.95
N VAL A 312 9.96 11.91 -27.55
CA VAL A 312 10.74 12.57 -28.60
C VAL A 312 11.95 13.32 -28.01
N CYS A 313 11.76 13.96 -26.85
CA CYS A 313 12.77 14.80 -26.19
C CYS A 313 13.06 14.32 -24.75
N PRO A 314 13.60 13.10 -24.55
CA PRO A 314 13.75 12.50 -23.21
C PRO A 314 14.77 13.25 -22.33
N TRP A 315 15.59 14.14 -22.90
CA TRP A 315 16.56 14.98 -22.19
C TRP A 315 15.91 16.18 -21.47
N ILE A 316 14.69 16.59 -21.82
CA ILE A 316 14.02 17.72 -21.17
C ILE A 316 13.52 17.29 -19.79
N ILE A 317 14.18 17.76 -18.73
CA ILE A 317 13.92 17.35 -17.34
C ILE A 317 12.55 17.79 -16.88
N THR A 318 12.08 18.98 -17.25
CA THR A 318 10.79 19.56 -16.85
C THR A 318 9.57 18.77 -17.32
N LEU A 319 9.73 17.94 -18.35
CA LEU A 319 8.68 17.05 -18.83
C LEU A 319 8.55 15.77 -17.98
N LYS A 320 9.56 15.44 -17.18
CA LYS A 320 9.59 14.21 -16.36
C LYS A 320 8.81 14.41 -15.06
N ARG A 321 8.30 13.31 -14.52
CA ARG A 321 7.77 13.33 -13.16
C ARG A 321 8.92 13.64 -12.20
N ASP A 322 8.66 14.56 -11.28
CA ASP A 322 9.61 15.06 -10.29
C ASP A 322 9.82 14.11 -9.10
N ARG A 323 9.84 12.80 -9.37
CA ARG A 323 10.08 11.81 -8.33
C ARG A 323 11.46 11.96 -7.73
N LEU A 324 11.52 11.87 -6.41
CA LEU A 324 12.79 11.76 -5.71
C LEU A 324 13.53 10.53 -6.20
N LYS A 325 14.78 10.75 -6.46
CA LYS A 325 15.74 9.71 -6.83
C LYS A 325 16.84 9.74 -5.79
N LYS A 326 17.60 8.68 -5.76
CA LYS A 326 18.84 8.62 -4.98
C LYS A 326 19.75 9.79 -5.25
#